data_8a3df324e25a523e4b70eb3388cd1e47
#
_entry.id   8a3df324e25a523e4b70eb3388cd1e47
#
_cell.length_a   1.000
_cell.length_b   1.000
_cell.length_c   1.000
_cell.angle_alpha   90.00
_cell.angle_beta   90.00
_cell.angle_gamma   90.00
#
_symmetry.space_group_name_H-M   'P 1'
#
loop_
_entity.id
_entity.type
_entity.pdbx_description
1 polymer ?
#
loop_
_entity_poly.entity_id
_entity_poly.type
_entity_poly.pdbx_seq_one_letter_code
_entity_poly.pdbx_strand_id
1 'polypeptide(L)'
;NSYDSKDSLATIKNKISEKINERKGDELGIIETGKKFLKYQKDEYTPLFRNQENVKFVLEAMFGSTNELYGTSYSSRFDDKKYQFAGKTGTAQVKRITEKQRELDLPLSKIPYEERDHALYVAYGPYANPRYAVSIVVEHSGSGSVAAAPIAKKLFKLVIDRHELREKNRLEKFINT
;
A
#
# COMPACT_ATOMS: atom_id res chain seq x y z
N ASN A 1 -15.57 3.36 29.46
CA ASN A 1 -14.49 4.33 29.30
C ASN A 1 -14.34 4.67 27.83
N SER A 2 -14.96 5.80 27.44
CA SER A 2 -14.87 6.35 26.09
C SER A 2 -13.47 6.95 25.92
N TYR A 3 -12.62 6.29 25.16
CA TYR A 3 -11.39 6.90 24.67
C TYR A 3 -11.75 7.97 23.64
N ASP A 4 -11.55 9.20 24.02
CA ASP A 4 -11.77 10.38 23.19
C ASP A 4 -10.66 10.42 22.11
N SER A 5 -11.02 10.11 20.86
CA SER A 5 -10.11 9.93 19.72
C SER A 5 -9.63 11.25 19.10
N LYS A 6 -9.51 12.33 19.88
CA LYS A 6 -9.35 13.70 19.35
C LYS A 6 -7.92 14.12 19.02
N ASP A 7 -6.90 13.40 19.46
CA ASP A 7 -5.53 13.79 19.17
C ASP A 7 -5.02 13.18 17.85
N SER A 8 -4.68 14.04 16.89
CA SER A 8 -4.05 13.59 15.65
C SER A 8 -2.63 13.07 15.93
N LEU A 9 -2.09 12.22 15.06
CA LEU A 9 -0.70 11.74 15.12
C LEU A 9 0.32 12.88 15.21
N ALA A 10 0.04 14.03 14.57
CA ALA A 10 0.87 15.23 14.62
C ALA A 10 0.89 15.82 16.04
N THR A 11 -0.27 15.91 16.70
CA THR A 11 -0.41 16.41 18.08
C THR A 11 0.35 15.53 19.06
N ILE A 12 0.26 14.20 18.90
CA ILE A 12 0.98 13.23 19.75
C ILE A 12 2.49 13.35 19.54
N LYS A 13 2.98 13.49 18.30
CA LYS A 13 4.39 13.71 18.00
C LYS A 13 4.93 15.01 18.62
N ASN A 14 4.15 16.08 18.58
CA ASN A 14 4.52 17.35 19.23
C ASN A 14 4.62 17.20 20.75
N LYS A 15 3.67 16.54 21.41
CA LYS A 15 3.71 16.24 22.87
C LYS A 15 4.93 15.40 23.25
N ILE A 16 5.35 14.45 22.38
CA ILE A 16 6.57 13.66 22.59
C ILE A 16 7.80 14.55 22.48
N SER A 17 7.87 15.41 21.46
CA SER A 17 8.99 16.33 21.27
C SER A 17 9.13 17.30 22.45
N GLU A 18 8.01 17.80 22.97
CA GLU A 18 8.00 18.64 24.18
C GLU A 18 8.51 17.88 25.41
N LYS A 19 8.03 16.65 25.68
CA LYS A 19 8.51 15.84 26.80
C LYS A 19 9.98 15.44 26.68
N ILE A 20 10.48 15.19 25.46
CA ILE A 20 11.92 14.93 25.24
C ILE A 20 12.74 16.17 25.57
N ASN A 21 12.26 17.36 25.22
CA ASN A 21 12.92 18.62 25.54
C ASN A 21 12.89 18.97 27.03
N GLU A 22 11.83 18.61 27.74
CA GLU A 22 11.72 18.79 29.20
C GLU A 22 12.63 17.86 30.00
N ARG A 23 12.94 16.64 29.48
CA ARG A 23 13.78 15.64 30.15
C ARG A 23 15.28 15.76 29.83
N LYS A 24 15.80 16.94 29.60
CA LYS A 24 17.22 17.19 29.30
C LYS A 24 18.25 16.75 30.37
N GLY A 25 17.81 16.07 31.41
CA GLY A 25 18.70 15.54 32.49
C GLY A 25 19.11 14.08 32.32
N ASP A 26 18.41 13.24 31.51
CA ASP A 26 18.69 11.80 31.34
C ASP A 26 19.15 11.48 29.88
N GLU A 27 20.13 12.23 29.40
CA GLU A 27 20.44 12.31 27.96
C GLU A 27 20.95 11.01 27.30
N LEU A 28 21.63 10.13 27.99
CA LEU A 28 22.31 8.97 27.38
C LEU A 28 21.37 7.83 27.00
N GLY A 29 20.37 7.49 27.79
CA GLY A 29 19.45 6.38 27.51
C GLY A 29 18.44 6.69 26.40
N ILE A 30 17.98 7.93 26.31
CA ILE A 30 16.98 8.36 25.32
C ILE A 30 17.61 8.52 23.94
N ILE A 31 18.84 9.05 23.86
CA ILE A 31 19.60 9.19 22.62
C ILE A 31 19.97 7.83 22.05
N GLU A 32 20.36 6.85 22.89
CA GLU A 32 20.65 5.49 22.43
C GLU A 32 19.39 4.76 21.94
N THR A 33 18.27 4.90 22.63
CA THR A 33 16.99 4.33 22.22
C THR A 33 16.48 4.98 20.92
N GLY A 34 16.61 6.29 20.81
CA GLY A 34 16.30 7.03 19.58
C GLY A 34 17.22 6.65 18.42
N LYS A 35 18.52 6.48 18.65
CA LYS A 35 19.49 6.00 17.65
C LYS A 35 19.20 4.56 17.23
N LYS A 36 18.87 3.65 18.18
CA LYS A 36 18.41 2.30 17.85
C LYS A 36 17.15 2.32 17.00
N PHE A 37 16.18 3.16 17.33
CA PHE A 37 14.94 3.29 16.58
C PHE A 37 15.18 3.81 15.15
N LEU A 38 16.04 4.81 14.98
CA LEU A 38 16.45 5.34 13.67
C LEU A 38 17.31 4.34 12.89
N LYS A 39 18.11 3.51 13.57
CA LYS A 39 18.92 2.46 12.94
C LYS A 39 18.06 1.35 12.34
N TYR A 40 16.94 0.98 12.98
CA TYR A 40 15.95 0.06 12.40
C TYR A 40 15.23 0.62 11.15
N GLN A 41 15.30 1.91 10.90
CA GLN A 41 14.77 2.53 9.67
C GLN A 41 15.83 2.68 8.57
N LYS A 42 17.10 2.40 8.87
CA LYS A 42 18.22 2.41 7.92
C LYS A 42 18.80 1.01 7.74
N ASP A 43 17.98 0.02 7.46
CA ASP A 43 18.49 -1.16 6.80
C ASP A 43 18.84 -0.73 5.36
N GLU A 44 20.11 -0.54 5.11
CA GLU A 44 20.66 -0.38 3.75
C GLU A 44 20.48 -1.69 3.01
N TYR A 45 19.28 -1.89 2.44
CA TYR A 45 19.06 -3.00 1.53
C TYR A 45 19.91 -2.77 0.29
N THR A 46 20.77 -3.72 -0.01
CA THR A 46 21.47 -3.72 -1.31
C THR A 46 20.41 -3.66 -2.41
N PRO A 47 20.47 -2.68 -3.33
CA PRO A 47 19.48 -2.60 -4.39
C PRO A 47 19.47 -3.89 -5.21
N LEU A 48 18.31 -4.53 -5.33
CA LEU A 48 18.10 -5.75 -6.10
C LEU A 48 18.17 -5.52 -7.62
N PHE A 49 18.39 -4.30 -8.06
CA PHE A 49 18.33 -3.89 -9.46
C PHE A 49 19.52 -3.01 -9.84
N ARG A 50 19.98 -3.18 -11.08
CA ARG A 50 21.16 -2.49 -11.60
C ARG A 50 20.96 -1.00 -11.88
N ASN A 51 19.75 -0.57 -12.21
CA ASN A 51 19.44 0.79 -12.57
C ASN A 51 18.24 1.31 -11.79
N GLN A 52 18.49 2.25 -10.88
CA GLN A 52 17.47 2.86 -10.04
C GLN A 52 16.50 3.75 -10.83
N GLU A 53 16.95 4.38 -11.92
CA GLU A 53 16.08 5.23 -12.74
C GLU A 53 15.00 4.41 -13.44
N ASN A 54 15.36 3.22 -13.97
CA ASN A 54 14.37 2.32 -14.56
C ASN A 54 13.31 1.88 -13.55
N VAL A 55 13.73 1.62 -12.30
CA VAL A 55 12.78 1.25 -11.25
C VAL A 55 11.86 2.43 -10.91
N LYS A 56 12.41 3.63 -10.77
CA LYS A 56 11.63 4.84 -10.55
C LYS A 56 10.58 5.03 -11.64
N PHE A 57 10.99 4.89 -12.91
CA PHE A 57 10.06 4.98 -14.03
C PHE A 57 8.92 3.95 -13.95
N VAL A 58 9.23 2.69 -13.61
CA VAL A 58 8.20 1.65 -13.43
C VAL A 58 7.26 1.98 -12.28
N LEU A 59 7.79 2.46 -11.14
CA LEU A 59 6.97 2.84 -9.99
C LEU A 59 6.05 4.02 -10.30
N GLU A 60 6.52 5.02 -11.05
CA GLU A 60 5.72 6.15 -11.53
C GLU A 60 4.63 5.66 -12.51
N ALA A 61 4.95 4.77 -13.44
CA ALA A 61 3.98 4.16 -14.34
C ALA A 61 2.90 3.35 -13.60
N MET A 62 3.27 2.64 -12.53
CA MET A 62 2.31 1.97 -11.65
C MET A 62 1.40 2.96 -10.92
N PHE A 63 1.95 4.12 -10.52
CA PHE A 63 1.13 5.19 -9.94
C PHE A 63 0.12 5.72 -10.96
N GLY A 64 0.57 6.04 -12.17
CA GLY A 64 -0.32 6.49 -13.26
C GLY A 64 -1.41 5.49 -13.59
N SER A 65 -1.08 4.19 -13.63
CA SER A 65 -2.07 3.11 -13.86
C SER A 65 -3.22 3.10 -12.85
N THR A 66 -2.99 3.59 -11.63
CA THR A 66 -4.01 3.60 -10.57
C THR A 66 -4.64 4.98 -10.36
N ASN A 67 -3.89 6.07 -10.52
CA ASN A 67 -4.31 7.40 -10.07
C ASN A 67 -4.59 8.39 -11.20
N GLU A 68 -4.14 8.13 -12.43
CA GLU A 68 -4.42 8.97 -13.57
C GLU A 68 -5.72 8.56 -14.30
N LEU A 69 -6.38 9.52 -14.92
CA LEU A 69 -7.71 9.36 -15.51
C LEU A 69 -7.81 8.18 -16.50
N TYR A 70 -6.75 7.93 -17.25
CA TYR A 70 -6.68 6.85 -18.24
C TYR A 70 -6.05 5.56 -17.70
N GLY A 71 -5.77 5.52 -16.40
CA GLY A 71 -5.20 4.34 -15.76
C GLY A 71 -6.17 3.17 -15.72
N THR A 72 -5.68 1.96 -16.01
CA THR A 72 -6.50 0.74 -16.06
C THR A 72 -7.21 0.42 -14.75
N SER A 73 -6.68 0.86 -13.62
CA SER A 73 -7.26 0.66 -12.28
C SER A 73 -7.72 1.96 -11.60
N TYR A 74 -7.95 3.02 -12.38
CA TYR A 74 -8.36 4.34 -11.89
C TYR A 74 -9.59 4.30 -10.99
N SER A 75 -10.57 3.45 -11.28
CA SER A 75 -11.76 3.25 -10.44
C SER A 75 -11.45 2.79 -9.00
N SER A 76 -10.28 2.19 -8.80
CA SER A 76 -9.85 1.70 -7.48
C SER A 76 -8.96 2.69 -6.73
N ARG A 77 -8.70 3.90 -7.26
CA ARG A 77 -7.89 4.91 -6.59
C ARG A 77 -8.52 5.41 -5.28
N PHE A 78 -7.69 6.04 -4.46
CA PHE A 78 -8.13 6.89 -3.37
C PHE A 78 -7.89 8.37 -3.72
N ASP A 79 -8.85 9.22 -3.39
CA ASP A 79 -8.69 10.67 -3.51
C ASP A 79 -7.85 11.23 -2.33
N ASP A 80 -7.94 10.60 -1.17
CA ASP A 80 -7.12 10.92 -0.01
C ASP A 80 -5.66 10.42 -0.21
N LYS A 81 -4.72 11.36 -0.21
CA LYS A 81 -3.28 11.10 -0.37
C LYS A 81 -2.70 10.11 0.64
N LYS A 82 -3.29 10.04 1.82
CA LYS A 82 -2.92 9.10 2.87
C LYS A 82 -2.99 7.64 2.41
N TYR A 83 -4.02 7.31 1.62
CA TYR A 83 -4.29 5.96 1.15
C TYR A 83 -3.85 5.70 -0.28
N GLN A 84 -3.33 6.72 -0.98
CA GLN A 84 -2.88 6.54 -2.36
C GLN A 84 -1.89 5.40 -2.46
N PHE A 85 -2.09 4.54 -3.42
CA PHE A 85 -1.22 3.42 -3.74
C PHE A 85 -0.97 3.36 -5.24
N ALA A 86 0.06 2.66 -5.63
CA ALA A 86 0.43 2.42 -7.01
C ALA A 86 0.30 0.93 -7.33
N GLY A 87 -0.23 0.59 -8.47
CA GLY A 87 -0.44 -0.81 -8.82
C GLY A 87 -0.52 -1.07 -10.32
N LYS A 88 -0.51 -2.35 -10.68
CA LYS A 88 -0.59 -2.82 -12.05
C LYS A 88 -1.49 -4.03 -12.13
N THR A 89 -2.44 -3.97 -13.03
CA THR A 89 -3.31 -5.10 -13.40
C THR A 89 -2.56 -6.14 -14.20
N GLY A 90 -2.95 -7.38 -14.05
CA GLY A 90 -2.56 -8.49 -14.91
C GLY A 90 -3.75 -9.38 -15.22
N THR A 91 -3.65 -10.14 -16.29
CA THR A 91 -4.59 -11.18 -16.66
C THR A 91 -3.81 -12.40 -17.10
N ALA A 92 -4.03 -13.52 -16.43
CA ALA A 92 -3.39 -14.79 -16.79
C ALA A 92 -4.40 -15.65 -17.55
N GLN A 93 -4.10 -15.92 -18.82
CA GLN A 93 -4.92 -16.76 -19.64
C GLN A 93 -4.91 -18.22 -19.18
N VAL A 94 -6.08 -18.78 -18.95
CA VAL A 94 -6.27 -20.20 -18.60
C VAL A 94 -6.34 -21.06 -19.86
N LYS A 95 -6.97 -20.57 -20.91
CA LYS A 95 -7.16 -21.27 -22.18
C LYS A 95 -6.66 -20.47 -23.35
N ARG A 96 -6.11 -21.13 -24.36
CA ARG A 96 -5.77 -20.50 -25.62
C ARG A 96 -7.05 -19.98 -26.30
N ILE A 97 -7.14 -18.68 -26.49
CA ILE A 97 -8.24 -18.02 -27.17
C ILE A 97 -7.97 -18.06 -28.68
N THR A 98 -8.92 -18.57 -29.45
CA THR A 98 -8.86 -18.53 -30.91
C THR A 98 -9.19 -17.11 -31.43
N GLU A 99 -8.76 -16.79 -32.68
CA GLU A 99 -9.08 -15.49 -33.30
C GLU A 99 -10.60 -15.21 -33.30
N LYS A 100 -11.40 -16.20 -33.65
CA LYS A 100 -12.87 -16.09 -33.64
C LYS A 100 -13.44 -15.78 -32.27
N GLN A 101 -12.87 -16.37 -31.20
CA GLN A 101 -13.30 -16.10 -29.82
C GLN A 101 -12.88 -14.70 -29.38
N ARG A 102 -11.74 -14.19 -29.88
CA ARG A 102 -11.25 -12.83 -29.60
C ARG A 102 -12.12 -11.78 -30.29
N GLU A 103 -12.56 -12.04 -31.53
CA GLU A 103 -13.47 -11.16 -32.27
C GLU A 103 -14.88 -11.09 -31.65
N LEU A 104 -15.34 -12.20 -31.04
CA LEU A 104 -16.65 -12.27 -30.38
C LEU A 104 -16.76 -11.48 -29.09
N ASP A 105 -15.65 -11.12 -28.47
CA ASP A 105 -15.53 -10.39 -27.19
C ASP A 105 -16.66 -10.74 -26.19
N LEU A 106 -16.77 -12.03 -25.88
CA LEU A 106 -17.85 -12.54 -25.06
C LEU A 106 -17.80 -11.98 -23.64
N PRO A 107 -18.90 -11.51 -23.08
CA PRO A 107 -18.94 -11.10 -21.69
C PRO A 107 -18.62 -12.29 -20.77
N LEU A 108 -17.95 -11.99 -19.63
CA LEU A 108 -17.46 -13.00 -18.68
C LEU A 108 -18.54 -14.01 -18.25
N SER A 109 -19.80 -13.55 -18.17
CA SER A 109 -20.95 -14.40 -17.80
C SER A 109 -21.26 -15.52 -18.81
N LYS A 110 -20.85 -15.35 -20.07
CA LYS A 110 -21.04 -16.35 -21.12
C LYS A 110 -19.85 -17.27 -21.30
N ILE A 111 -18.74 -17.01 -20.64
CA ILE A 111 -17.57 -17.88 -20.63
C ILE A 111 -17.74 -18.90 -19.49
N PRO A 112 -17.58 -20.22 -19.76
CA PRO A 112 -17.57 -21.23 -18.70
C PRO A 112 -16.58 -20.88 -17.61
N TYR A 113 -16.94 -21.11 -16.34
CA TYR A 113 -16.14 -20.67 -15.21
C TYR A 113 -14.67 -21.12 -15.29
N GLU A 114 -14.44 -22.37 -15.63
CA GLU A 114 -13.12 -22.98 -15.73
C GLU A 114 -12.24 -22.44 -16.88
N GLU A 115 -12.87 -21.77 -17.86
CA GLU A 115 -12.18 -21.18 -19.01
C GLU A 115 -11.90 -19.68 -18.84
N ARG A 116 -12.40 -19.06 -17.77
CA ARG A 116 -12.18 -17.65 -17.49
C ARG A 116 -10.76 -17.40 -17.06
N ASP A 117 -10.20 -16.32 -17.53
CA ASP A 117 -8.85 -15.89 -17.14
C ASP A 117 -8.78 -15.54 -15.64
N HIS A 118 -7.59 -15.67 -15.06
CA HIS A 118 -7.33 -15.23 -13.70
C HIS A 118 -7.04 -13.72 -13.69
N ALA A 119 -7.70 -13.02 -12.78
CA ALA A 119 -7.47 -11.61 -12.54
C ALA A 119 -6.31 -11.43 -11.57
N LEU A 120 -5.32 -10.61 -11.94
CA LEU A 120 -4.15 -10.33 -11.13
C LEU A 120 -4.03 -8.84 -10.85
N TYR A 121 -3.49 -8.52 -9.69
CA TYR A 121 -3.11 -7.16 -9.33
C TYR A 121 -1.92 -7.17 -8.38
N VAL A 122 -0.90 -6.40 -8.70
CA VAL A 122 0.23 -6.14 -7.81
C VAL A 122 0.25 -4.66 -7.47
N ALA A 123 0.52 -4.32 -6.21
CA ALA A 123 0.51 -2.94 -5.79
C ALA A 123 1.42 -2.71 -4.57
N TYR A 124 1.80 -1.46 -4.37
CA TYR A 124 2.51 -1.00 -3.18
C TYR A 124 1.90 0.30 -2.65
N GLY A 125 2.03 0.53 -1.36
CA GLY A 125 1.48 1.71 -0.72
C GLY A 125 1.86 1.86 0.76
N PRO A 126 1.58 3.04 1.36
CA PRO A 126 1.13 4.28 0.73
C PRO A 126 2.17 4.80 -0.28
N TYR A 127 1.73 5.47 -1.35
CA TYR A 127 2.65 5.89 -2.41
C TYR A 127 3.74 6.84 -1.92
N ALA A 128 3.39 7.83 -1.09
CA ALA A 128 4.35 8.81 -0.57
C ALA A 128 5.40 8.21 0.38
N ASN A 129 5.08 7.11 1.07
CA ASN A 129 5.98 6.40 1.97
C ASN A 129 5.65 4.91 1.96
N PRO A 130 6.14 4.16 0.96
CA PRO A 130 5.79 2.76 0.76
C PRO A 130 6.20 1.89 1.95
N ARG A 131 5.24 1.16 2.50
CA ARG A 131 5.43 0.23 3.64
C ARG A 131 4.89 -1.16 3.36
N TYR A 132 3.98 -1.28 2.40
CA TYR A 132 3.29 -2.51 2.09
C TYR A 132 3.33 -2.78 0.59
N ALA A 133 3.51 -4.03 0.25
CA ALA A 133 3.28 -4.55 -1.09
C ALA A 133 2.21 -5.64 -1.01
N VAL A 134 1.38 -5.75 -2.04
CA VAL A 134 0.34 -6.76 -2.14
C VAL A 134 0.34 -7.38 -3.53
N SER A 135 0.14 -8.68 -3.57
CA SER A 135 -0.14 -9.43 -4.79
C SER A 135 -1.48 -10.13 -4.60
N ILE A 136 -2.38 -9.96 -5.56
CA ILE A 136 -3.73 -10.52 -5.53
C ILE A 136 -3.94 -11.34 -6.79
N VAL A 137 -4.39 -12.55 -6.60
CA VAL A 137 -4.85 -13.45 -7.65
C VAL A 137 -6.29 -13.80 -7.33
N VAL A 138 -7.19 -13.57 -8.29
CA VAL A 138 -8.58 -14.00 -8.20
C VAL A 138 -8.82 -14.95 -9.36
N GLU A 139 -8.94 -16.22 -9.04
CA GLU A 139 -9.08 -17.26 -10.06
C GLU A 139 -10.39 -17.10 -10.83
N HIS A 140 -10.34 -17.35 -12.13
CA HIS A 140 -11.49 -17.39 -13.04
C HIS A 140 -12.38 -16.14 -13.00
N SER A 141 -11.79 -14.97 -12.73
CA SER A 141 -12.53 -13.71 -12.51
C SER A 141 -12.32 -12.65 -13.61
N GLY A 142 -11.56 -12.99 -14.65
CA GLY A 142 -11.38 -12.15 -15.83
C GLY A 142 -10.44 -10.98 -15.61
N SER A 143 -10.97 -9.77 -15.48
CA SER A 143 -10.17 -8.54 -15.47
C SER A 143 -9.59 -8.19 -14.10
N GLY A 144 -8.28 -7.93 -14.05
CA GLY A 144 -7.59 -7.47 -12.84
C GLY A 144 -8.10 -6.14 -12.30
N SER A 145 -8.55 -5.23 -13.18
CA SER A 145 -9.10 -3.94 -12.77
C SER A 145 -10.47 -4.05 -12.09
N VAL A 146 -11.26 -5.06 -12.47
CA VAL A 146 -12.63 -5.26 -11.97
C VAL A 146 -12.63 -6.15 -10.73
N ALA A 147 -11.88 -7.26 -10.75
CA ALA A 147 -11.92 -8.26 -9.68
C ALA A 147 -10.82 -8.06 -8.62
N ALA A 148 -9.58 -7.76 -9.02
CA ALA A 148 -8.45 -7.77 -8.10
C ALA A 148 -8.12 -6.37 -7.53
N ALA A 149 -8.14 -5.31 -8.32
CA ALA A 149 -7.80 -3.95 -7.87
C ALA A 149 -8.71 -3.42 -6.74
N PRO A 150 -10.05 -3.65 -6.74
CA PRO A 150 -10.91 -3.25 -5.63
C PRO A 150 -10.57 -3.95 -4.32
N ILE A 151 -10.05 -5.18 -4.37
CA ILE A 151 -9.58 -5.91 -3.19
C ILE A 151 -8.33 -5.22 -2.63
N ALA A 152 -7.37 -4.85 -3.50
CA ALA A 152 -6.19 -4.10 -3.11
C ALA A 152 -6.57 -2.80 -2.40
N LYS A 153 -7.51 -2.05 -2.94
CA LYS A 153 -8.04 -0.82 -2.32
C LYS A 153 -8.49 -1.06 -0.89
N LYS A 154 -9.32 -2.08 -0.66
CA LYS A 154 -9.82 -2.42 0.68
C LYS A 154 -8.69 -2.82 1.63
N LEU A 155 -7.74 -3.62 1.15
CA LEU A 155 -6.60 -4.07 1.94
C LEU A 155 -5.69 -2.90 2.34
N PHE A 156 -5.34 -1.99 1.41
CA PHE A 156 -4.51 -0.83 1.73
C PHE A 156 -5.18 0.06 2.78
N LYS A 157 -6.48 0.33 2.65
CA LYS A 157 -7.19 1.08 3.68
C LYS A 157 -7.07 0.41 5.04
N LEU A 158 -7.35 -0.88 5.11
CA LEU A 158 -7.30 -1.64 6.36
C LEU A 158 -5.90 -1.66 6.99
N VAL A 159 -4.86 -1.94 6.21
CA VAL A 159 -3.51 -2.07 6.77
C VAL A 159 -2.93 -0.72 7.18
N ILE A 160 -3.23 0.35 6.44
CA ILE A 160 -2.78 1.71 6.78
C ILE A 160 -3.46 2.17 8.07
N ASP A 161 -4.79 2.02 8.20
CA ASP A 161 -5.53 2.37 9.42
C ASP A 161 -5.03 1.57 10.63
N ARG A 162 -4.79 0.27 10.47
CA ARG A 162 -4.22 -0.57 11.54
C ARG A 162 -2.80 -0.16 11.91
N HIS A 163 -1.99 0.23 10.95
CA HIS A 163 -0.64 0.69 11.22
C HIS A 163 -0.66 1.97 12.07
N GLU A 164 -1.47 2.95 11.68
CA GLU A 164 -1.60 4.20 12.42
C GLU A 164 -2.12 3.98 13.84
N LEU A 165 -3.10 3.11 14.02
CA LEU A 165 -3.59 2.77 15.35
C LEU A 165 -2.50 2.15 16.22
N ARG A 166 -1.68 1.25 15.67
CA ARG A 166 -0.55 0.65 16.39
C ARG A 166 0.51 1.69 16.75
N GLU A 167 0.84 2.57 15.83
CA GLU A 167 1.78 3.67 16.06
C GLU A 167 1.26 4.60 17.16
N LYS A 168 -0.01 5.00 17.09
CA LYS A 168 -0.66 5.82 18.11
C LYS A 168 -0.57 5.16 19.49
N ASN A 169 -1.00 3.91 19.62
CA ASN A 169 -0.99 3.18 20.88
C ASN A 169 0.44 3.01 21.45
N ARG A 170 1.44 2.83 20.59
CA ARG A 170 2.83 2.74 20.98
C ARG A 170 3.35 4.06 21.53
N LEU A 171 3.03 5.17 20.88
CA LEU A 171 3.42 6.50 21.29
C LEU A 171 2.74 6.90 22.63
N GLU A 172 1.45 6.59 22.79
CA GLU A 172 0.72 6.83 24.04
C GLU A 172 1.32 6.05 25.21
N LYS A 173 1.72 4.79 25.01
CA LYS A 173 2.42 4.02 26.03
C LYS A 173 3.74 4.68 26.44
N PHE A 174 4.52 5.18 25.47
CA PHE A 174 5.79 5.86 25.75
C PHE A 174 5.62 7.17 26.53
N ILE A 175 4.51 7.89 26.33
CA ILE A 175 4.23 9.14 27.06
C ILE A 175 3.83 8.86 28.51
N ASN A 176 3.17 7.72 28.77
CA ASN A 176 2.61 7.38 30.07
C ASN A 176 3.58 6.57 30.96
N THR A 177 4.78 6.22 30.46
CA THR A 177 5.88 5.62 31.20
C THR A 177 6.92 6.66 31.59
#